data_5355263180293c66298ad05eb5dfe4b0
#
_entry.id   5355263180293c66298ad05eb5dfe4b0
#
_cell.length_a   1.000
_cell.length_b   1.000
_cell.length_c   1.000
_cell.angle_alpha   90.00
_cell.angle_beta   90.00
_cell.angle_gamma   90.00
#
_symmetry.space_group_name_H-M   'P 1'
#
loop_
_entity.id
_entity.type
_entity.pdbx_description
1 polymer ?
#
loop_
_entity_poly.entity_id
_entity_poly.type
_entity_poly.pdbx_seq_one_letter_code
_entity_poly.pdbx_strand_id
1 'polypeptide(L)'
;MRFGRIATTEGMCFCVIEGDGADTMCKEIVGHPFGDPEYTGKQWPLADVRLLAPMLPSKIVAIGRNYADHVAEVFKKSAESLPPTLFIKPPTAVIGPGAAIKIPDFATNVEFEGELALVIGRACKNVKAEDWKTVVRGYTIINDVSSRDLQFSDGQ
;
A
#
# COMPACT_ATOMS: atom_id res chain seq x y z
N MET A 1 -6.52 0.54 15.13
CA MET A 1 -7.09 -0.75 14.66
C MET A 1 -6.34 -1.13 13.40
N ARG A 2 -5.94 -2.40 13.28
CA ARG A 2 -5.25 -2.92 12.08
C ARG A 2 -6.25 -3.75 11.28
N PHE A 3 -6.45 -3.40 10.01
CA PHE A 3 -7.26 -4.18 9.09
C PHE A 3 -6.37 -5.00 8.16
N GLY A 4 -6.84 -6.18 7.81
CA GLY A 4 -6.19 -7.06 6.84
C GLY A 4 -7.17 -7.68 5.87
N ARG A 5 -6.65 -8.27 4.81
CA ARG A 5 -7.35 -9.17 3.94
C ARG A 5 -6.60 -10.48 3.91
N ILE A 6 -7.30 -11.57 4.13
CA ILE A 6 -6.71 -12.91 4.29
C ILE A 6 -7.34 -13.91 3.34
N ALA A 7 -6.57 -14.93 2.99
CA ALA A 7 -7.07 -16.15 2.38
C ALA A 7 -7.02 -17.27 3.39
N THR A 8 -8.16 -17.94 3.55
CA THR A 8 -8.37 -19.12 4.40
C THR A 8 -8.77 -20.31 3.54
N THR A 9 -8.98 -21.47 4.15
CA THR A 9 -9.55 -22.64 3.47
C THR A 9 -11.00 -22.43 3.02
N GLU A 10 -11.70 -21.46 3.63
CA GLU A 10 -13.10 -21.14 3.32
C GLU A 10 -13.25 -20.04 2.27
N GLY A 11 -12.16 -19.36 1.92
CA GLY A 11 -12.16 -18.27 0.94
C GLY A 11 -11.37 -17.05 1.40
N MET A 12 -11.65 -15.91 0.77
CA MET A 12 -11.01 -14.64 1.09
C MET A 12 -11.98 -13.75 1.87
N CYS A 13 -11.49 -13.13 2.95
CA CYS A 13 -12.27 -12.17 3.73
C CYS A 13 -11.42 -11.00 4.22
N PHE A 14 -12.09 -9.94 4.66
CA PHE A 14 -11.47 -8.90 5.46
C PHE A 14 -11.50 -9.25 6.93
N CYS A 15 -10.52 -8.78 7.67
CA CYS A 15 -10.42 -9.03 9.10
C CYS A 15 -9.85 -7.81 9.85
N VAL A 16 -10.11 -7.79 11.14
CA VAL A 16 -9.35 -6.99 12.11
C VAL A 16 -8.23 -7.88 12.64
N ILE A 17 -7.01 -7.34 12.67
CA ILE A 17 -5.82 -8.04 13.19
C ILE A 17 -5.55 -7.52 14.59
N GLU A 18 -5.63 -8.40 15.59
CA GLU A 18 -5.43 -8.10 17.01
C GLU A 18 -4.31 -8.96 17.61
N GLY A 19 -3.70 -8.44 18.68
CA GLY A 19 -2.58 -9.11 19.33
C GLY A 19 -1.24 -8.81 18.66
N ASP A 20 -0.18 -9.36 19.22
CA ASP A 20 1.20 -9.20 18.75
C ASP A 20 1.95 -10.53 18.80
N GLY A 21 2.97 -10.68 17.95
CA GLY A 21 3.79 -11.89 17.87
C GLY A 21 2.97 -13.15 17.54
N ALA A 22 3.23 -14.22 18.27
CA ALA A 22 2.60 -15.53 18.04
C ALA A 22 1.09 -15.57 18.37
N ASP A 23 0.63 -14.66 19.23
CA ASP A 23 -0.78 -14.60 19.66
C ASP A 23 -1.64 -13.71 18.75
N THR A 24 -1.12 -13.32 17.58
CA THR A 24 -1.84 -12.47 16.64
C THR A 24 -3.01 -13.24 16.00
N MET A 25 -4.21 -12.66 16.11
CA MET A 25 -5.45 -13.23 15.58
C MET A 25 -6.04 -12.36 14.48
N CYS A 26 -6.58 -12.98 13.46
CA CYS A 26 -7.37 -12.37 12.39
C CYS A 26 -8.86 -12.65 12.66
N LYS A 27 -9.63 -11.62 13.02
CA LYS A 27 -11.06 -11.70 13.26
C LYS A 27 -11.83 -11.22 12.04
N GLU A 28 -12.60 -12.12 11.42
CA GLU A 28 -13.37 -11.81 10.21
C GLU A 28 -14.40 -10.72 10.46
N ILE A 29 -14.53 -9.82 9.50
CA ILE A 29 -15.56 -8.78 9.47
C ILE A 29 -16.48 -8.95 8.27
N VAL A 30 -17.72 -8.53 8.44
CA VAL A 30 -18.71 -8.47 7.35
C VAL A 30 -18.34 -7.35 6.38
N GLY A 31 -18.28 -7.66 5.09
CA GLY A 31 -18.10 -6.66 4.05
C GLY A 31 -16.72 -6.03 4.03
N HIS A 32 -16.64 -4.70 3.96
CA HIS A 32 -15.43 -3.95 3.68
C HIS A 32 -14.99 -3.09 4.88
N PRO A 33 -13.67 -2.88 5.13
CA PRO A 33 -13.17 -2.19 6.32
C PRO A 33 -13.35 -0.66 6.31
N PHE A 34 -14.22 -0.10 5.46
CA PHE A 34 -14.46 1.34 5.37
C PHE A 34 -15.49 1.87 6.38
N GLY A 35 -16.29 1.00 6.98
CA GLY A 35 -17.18 1.31 8.10
C GLY A 35 -16.63 0.84 9.44
N ASP A 36 -17.47 0.91 10.48
CA ASP A 36 -17.21 0.25 11.73
C ASP A 36 -17.28 -1.27 11.53
N PRO A 37 -16.34 -2.05 12.09
CA PRO A 37 -16.30 -3.48 11.85
C PRO A 37 -17.46 -4.19 12.54
N GLU A 38 -18.19 -4.99 11.77
CA GLU A 38 -19.16 -5.95 12.25
C GLU A 38 -18.52 -7.34 12.18
N TYR A 39 -18.38 -8.03 13.30
CA TYR A 39 -17.68 -9.31 13.38
C TYR A 39 -18.61 -10.47 13.05
N THR A 40 -18.12 -11.44 12.26
CA THR A 40 -18.84 -12.67 11.94
C THR A 40 -18.77 -13.72 13.07
N GLY A 41 -17.81 -13.55 13.99
CA GLY A 41 -17.46 -14.52 15.01
C GLY A 41 -16.37 -15.51 14.60
N LYS A 42 -16.01 -15.58 13.32
CA LYS A 42 -14.89 -16.42 12.85
C LYS A 42 -13.56 -15.74 13.09
N GLN A 43 -12.56 -16.54 13.46
CA GLN A 43 -11.20 -16.05 13.69
C GLN A 43 -10.15 -17.12 13.43
N TRP A 44 -8.94 -16.70 13.07
CA TRP A 44 -7.80 -17.57 12.81
C TRP A 44 -6.52 -16.96 13.37
N PRO A 45 -5.57 -17.80 13.85
CA PRO A 45 -4.22 -17.34 14.07
C PRO A 45 -3.63 -16.74 12.78
N LEU A 46 -2.88 -15.65 12.89
CA LEU A 46 -2.23 -15.05 11.71
C LEU A 46 -1.27 -16.02 11.01
N ALA A 47 -0.67 -16.94 11.78
CA ALA A 47 0.25 -17.96 11.25
C ALA A 47 -0.46 -18.99 10.34
N ASP A 48 -1.77 -19.19 10.49
CA ASP A 48 -2.54 -20.22 9.77
C ASP A 48 -3.22 -19.67 8.51
N VAL A 49 -3.07 -18.38 8.21
CA VAL A 49 -3.69 -17.73 7.07
C VAL A 49 -2.66 -17.05 6.18
N ARG A 50 -3.01 -16.84 4.92
CA ARG A 50 -2.18 -16.06 4.01
C ARG A 50 -2.68 -14.63 3.95
N LEU A 51 -1.83 -13.68 4.30
CA LEU A 51 -2.09 -12.26 4.09
C LEU A 51 -2.14 -11.94 2.59
N LEU A 52 -3.13 -11.18 2.20
CA LEU A 52 -3.29 -10.61 0.88
C LEU A 52 -3.01 -9.10 0.92
N ALA A 53 -2.94 -8.46 -0.24
CA ALA A 53 -2.94 -7.00 -0.28
C ALA A 53 -4.16 -6.48 0.50
N PRO A 54 -4.00 -5.55 1.45
CA PRO A 54 -5.08 -5.15 2.37
C PRO A 54 -6.24 -4.47 1.64
N MET A 55 -5.96 -3.93 0.46
CA MET A 55 -6.94 -3.25 -0.38
C MET A 55 -6.81 -3.72 -1.83
N LEU A 56 -7.91 -3.56 -2.58
CA LEU A 56 -7.96 -3.70 -4.04
C LEU A 56 -8.26 -2.33 -4.64
N PRO A 57 -7.25 -1.49 -4.85
CA PRO A 57 -7.47 -0.14 -5.33
C PRO A 57 -7.90 -0.13 -6.78
N SER A 58 -8.74 0.83 -7.17
CA SER A 58 -9.05 1.09 -8.59
C SER A 58 -7.92 1.83 -9.30
N LYS A 59 -7.08 2.53 -8.55
CA LYS A 59 -5.87 3.25 -9.01
C LYS A 59 -4.92 3.49 -7.85
N ILE A 60 -3.66 3.65 -8.17
CA ILE A 60 -2.62 4.08 -7.24
C ILE A 60 -2.01 5.34 -7.84
N VAL A 61 -2.12 6.45 -7.11
CA VAL A 61 -1.44 7.70 -7.47
C VAL A 61 -0.22 7.80 -6.58
N ALA A 62 0.94 7.80 -7.19
CA ALA A 62 2.22 7.87 -6.51
C ALA A 62 2.84 9.27 -6.65
N ILE A 63 3.69 9.63 -5.68
CA ILE A 63 4.33 10.94 -5.61
C ILE A 63 5.83 10.74 -5.53
N GLY A 64 6.53 10.91 -6.64
CA GLY A 64 7.99 10.88 -6.67
C GLY A 64 8.59 12.13 -6.05
N ARG A 65 9.82 12.01 -5.55
CA ARG A 65 10.58 13.09 -4.90
C ARG A 65 9.95 13.60 -3.61
N ASN A 66 9.21 12.74 -2.91
CA ASN A 66 8.46 13.11 -1.71
C ASN A 66 9.28 13.01 -0.42
N TYR A 67 10.44 12.35 -0.44
CA TYR A 67 11.31 12.16 0.71
C TYR A 67 12.57 13.03 0.57
N ALA A 68 12.75 13.98 1.49
CA ALA A 68 13.81 14.99 1.42
C ALA A 68 15.21 14.36 1.38
N ASP A 69 15.47 13.34 2.19
CA ASP A 69 16.77 12.68 2.27
C ASP A 69 17.09 11.97 0.93
N HIS A 70 16.11 11.30 0.34
CA HIS A 70 16.27 10.66 -0.97
C HIS A 70 16.55 11.69 -2.07
N VAL A 71 15.86 12.83 -2.06
CA VAL A 71 16.11 13.91 -3.02
C VAL A 71 17.52 14.48 -2.87
N ALA A 72 17.99 14.69 -1.63
CA ALA A 72 19.33 15.18 -1.36
C ALA A 72 20.41 14.19 -1.83
N GLU A 73 20.20 12.89 -1.62
CA GLU A 73 21.14 11.84 -2.01
C GLU A 73 21.26 11.71 -3.54
N VAL A 74 20.12 11.60 -4.24
CA VAL A 74 20.08 11.29 -5.67
C VAL A 74 20.30 12.54 -6.53
N PHE A 75 19.63 13.62 -6.20
CA PHE A 75 19.64 14.83 -7.03
C PHE A 75 20.65 15.90 -6.57
N LYS A 76 21.25 15.73 -5.38
CA LYS A 76 22.14 16.72 -4.75
C LYS A 76 21.52 18.11 -4.66
N LYS A 77 20.22 18.17 -4.45
CA LYS A 77 19.39 19.38 -4.37
C LYS A 77 18.50 19.32 -3.13
N SER A 78 18.02 20.48 -2.69
CA SER A 78 16.95 20.53 -1.68
C SER A 78 15.63 20.00 -2.26
N ALA A 79 14.89 19.23 -1.49
CA ALA A 79 13.55 18.73 -1.87
C ALA A 79 12.60 19.89 -2.21
N GLU A 80 12.72 21.02 -1.51
CA GLU A 80 11.91 22.22 -1.73
C GLU A 80 12.16 22.86 -3.11
N SER A 81 13.29 22.57 -3.75
CA SER A 81 13.65 23.13 -5.05
C SER A 81 13.07 22.36 -6.24
N LEU A 82 12.46 21.19 -6.00
CA LEU A 82 11.93 20.31 -7.04
C LEU A 82 10.42 20.12 -6.85
N PRO A 83 9.60 20.29 -7.89
CA PRO A 83 8.19 19.95 -7.79
C PRO A 83 8.01 18.44 -7.63
N PRO A 84 6.97 17.99 -6.90
CA PRO A 84 6.65 16.58 -6.80
C PRO A 84 6.26 16.03 -8.18
N THR A 85 6.71 14.82 -8.47
CA THR A 85 6.32 14.10 -9.69
C THR A 85 5.13 13.20 -9.39
N LEU A 86 4.03 13.40 -10.10
CA LEU A 86 2.85 12.55 -9.96
C LEU A 86 2.86 11.49 -11.06
N PHE A 87 2.66 10.23 -10.67
CA PHE A 87 2.54 9.12 -11.60
C PHE A 87 1.51 8.09 -11.12
N ILE A 88 1.18 7.14 -11.97
CA ILE A 88 0.16 6.14 -11.69
C ILE A 88 0.76 4.74 -11.80
N LYS A 89 0.52 3.92 -10.79
CA LYS A 89 0.74 2.47 -10.89
C LYS A 89 -0.59 1.78 -11.20
N PRO A 90 -0.62 0.79 -12.12
CA PRO A 90 -1.83 0.07 -12.42
C PRO A 90 -2.25 -0.83 -11.23
N PRO A 91 -3.55 -1.04 -11.00
CA PRO A 91 -4.03 -1.94 -9.94
C PRO A 91 -3.48 -3.37 -10.05
N THR A 92 -3.15 -3.81 -11.27
CA THR A 92 -2.57 -5.12 -11.56
C THR A 92 -1.15 -5.30 -11.02
N ALA A 93 -0.47 -4.21 -10.64
CA ALA A 93 0.83 -4.26 -9.98
C ALA A 93 0.73 -4.61 -8.48
N VAL A 94 -0.48 -4.61 -7.91
CA VAL A 94 -0.67 -4.88 -6.47
C VAL A 94 -0.59 -6.37 -6.19
N ILE A 95 0.37 -6.75 -5.36
CA ILE A 95 0.53 -8.09 -4.82
C ILE A 95 0.49 -8.05 -3.29
N GLY A 96 0.21 -9.19 -2.66
CA GLY A 96 0.17 -9.29 -1.20
C GLY A 96 1.54 -9.55 -0.58
N PRO A 97 1.65 -9.46 0.75
CA PRO A 97 2.85 -9.80 1.49
C PRO A 97 3.34 -11.22 1.14
N GLY A 98 4.64 -11.38 0.97
CA GLY A 98 5.28 -12.66 0.66
C GLY A 98 5.05 -13.18 -0.76
N ALA A 99 4.31 -12.47 -1.61
CA ALA A 99 4.18 -12.82 -3.02
C ALA A 99 5.48 -12.50 -3.80
N ALA A 100 5.82 -13.37 -4.76
CA ALA A 100 7.02 -13.17 -5.56
C ALA A 100 6.86 -11.98 -6.52
N ILE A 101 7.85 -11.11 -6.53
CA ILE A 101 8.00 -10.05 -7.51
C ILE A 101 8.65 -10.66 -8.76
N LYS A 102 7.93 -10.63 -9.88
CA LYS A 102 8.45 -11.12 -11.16
C LYS A 102 9.19 -10.00 -11.87
N ILE A 103 10.50 -10.11 -11.93
CA ILE A 103 11.35 -9.16 -12.65
C ILE A 103 11.37 -9.59 -14.12
N PRO A 104 11.00 -8.71 -15.07
CA PRO A 104 11.07 -9.02 -16.50
C PRO A 104 12.52 -9.02 -17.00
N ASP A 105 12.81 -9.79 -18.03
CA ASP A 105 14.18 -10.01 -18.57
C ASP A 105 14.86 -8.72 -19.04
N PHE A 106 14.10 -7.72 -19.42
CA PHE A 106 14.63 -6.42 -19.85
C PHE A 106 15.04 -5.49 -18.70
N ALA A 107 14.61 -5.77 -17.47
CA ALA A 107 14.91 -4.93 -16.31
C ALA A 107 16.20 -5.42 -15.63
N THR A 108 17.27 -4.65 -15.73
CA THR A 108 18.60 -5.03 -15.22
C THR A 108 18.94 -4.36 -13.88
N ASN A 109 18.31 -3.23 -13.59
CA ASN A 109 18.48 -2.52 -12.32
C ASN A 109 17.13 -2.29 -11.65
N VAL A 110 16.74 -3.22 -10.78
CA VAL A 110 15.46 -3.17 -10.05
C VAL A 110 15.73 -2.93 -8.58
N GLU A 111 15.10 -1.89 -8.04
CA GLU A 111 15.26 -1.47 -6.65
C GLU A 111 13.91 -1.50 -5.93
N PHE A 112 13.99 -1.65 -4.60
CA PHE A 112 12.84 -1.50 -3.72
C PHE A 112 12.70 -0.04 -3.28
N GLU A 113 11.47 0.40 -3.07
CA GLU A 113 11.15 1.70 -2.49
C GLU A 113 10.10 1.54 -1.40
N GLY A 114 10.50 1.75 -0.15
CA GLY A 114 9.59 1.71 1.00
C GLY A 114 8.76 2.99 1.06
N GLU A 115 7.45 2.88 0.84
CA GLU A 115 6.53 4.01 0.72
C GLU A 115 5.41 3.97 1.75
N LEU A 116 5.07 5.14 2.32
CA LEU A 116 3.86 5.33 3.10
C LEU A 116 2.67 5.57 2.16
N ALA A 117 1.73 4.65 2.14
CA ALA A 117 0.52 4.79 1.36
C ALA A 117 -0.68 5.22 2.20
N LEU A 118 -1.44 6.17 1.68
CA LEU A 118 -2.70 6.64 2.23
C LEU A 118 -3.86 5.92 1.54
N VAL A 119 -4.73 5.29 2.32
CA VAL A 119 -5.94 4.65 1.79
C VAL A 119 -7.08 5.66 1.81
N ILE A 120 -7.56 6.05 0.64
CA ILE A 120 -8.70 6.95 0.50
C ILE A 120 -9.99 6.18 0.78
N GLY A 121 -10.75 6.62 1.76
CA GLY A 121 -11.91 5.93 2.30
C GLY A 121 -13.26 6.31 1.69
N ARG A 122 -13.32 7.39 0.91
CA ARG A 122 -14.54 7.85 0.24
C ARG A 122 -14.24 8.63 -1.02
N ALA A 123 -15.19 8.68 -1.94
CA ALA A 123 -15.09 9.55 -3.12
C ALA A 123 -14.92 11.02 -2.70
N CYS A 124 -13.91 11.67 -3.28
CA CYS A 124 -13.59 13.06 -2.95
C CYS A 124 -12.99 13.79 -4.15
N LYS A 125 -13.12 15.13 -4.14
CA LYS A 125 -12.52 16.02 -5.13
C LYS A 125 -12.28 17.39 -4.49
N ASN A 126 -11.18 18.04 -4.84
CA ASN A 126 -10.83 19.39 -4.37
C ASN A 126 -10.83 19.51 -2.83
N VAL A 127 -10.33 18.47 -2.15
CA VAL A 127 -10.19 18.47 -0.69
C VAL A 127 -9.09 19.45 -0.32
N LYS A 128 -9.38 20.36 0.62
CA LYS A 128 -8.38 21.29 1.13
C LYS A 128 -7.35 20.56 1.97
N ALA A 129 -6.15 21.11 2.06
CA ALA A 129 -5.06 20.48 2.82
C ALA A 129 -5.41 20.25 4.29
N GLU A 130 -6.11 21.18 4.94
CA GLU A 130 -6.57 21.05 6.32
C GLU A 130 -7.60 19.93 6.52
N ASP A 131 -8.34 19.57 5.47
CA ASP A 131 -9.44 18.60 5.51
C ASP A 131 -9.03 17.17 5.13
N TRP A 132 -7.75 16.91 4.85
CA TRP A 132 -7.28 15.61 4.33
C TRP A 132 -7.69 14.42 5.21
N LYS A 133 -7.73 14.60 6.53
CA LYS A 133 -8.14 13.55 7.48
C LYS A 133 -9.58 13.08 7.29
N THR A 134 -10.42 13.90 6.67
CA THR A 134 -11.84 13.55 6.44
C THR A 134 -12.03 12.53 5.32
N VAL A 135 -11.01 12.30 4.49
CA VAL A 135 -11.07 11.41 3.34
C VAL A 135 -10.14 10.21 3.45
N VAL A 136 -9.14 10.27 4.33
CA VAL A 136 -8.21 9.17 4.57
C VAL A 136 -8.82 8.17 5.55
N ARG A 137 -8.92 6.90 5.14
CA ARG A 137 -9.38 5.80 5.99
C ARG A 137 -8.27 5.22 6.86
N GLY A 138 -7.06 5.21 6.34
CA GLY A 138 -5.93 4.64 7.04
C GLY A 138 -4.65 4.71 6.22
N TYR A 139 -3.65 4.01 6.71
CA TYR A 139 -2.30 3.99 6.17
C TYR A 139 -1.84 2.54 5.99
N THR A 140 -0.98 2.34 5.01
CA THR A 140 -0.26 1.08 4.86
C THR A 140 1.15 1.36 4.33
N ILE A 141 2.01 0.35 4.39
CA ILE A 141 3.33 0.42 3.78
C ILE A 141 3.27 -0.37 2.48
N ILE A 142 3.84 0.18 1.43
CA ILE A 142 4.01 -0.50 0.14
C ILE A 142 5.48 -0.52 -0.24
N ASN A 143 5.82 -1.42 -1.14
CA ASN A 143 7.10 -1.44 -1.83
C ASN A 143 6.83 -1.05 -3.29
N ASP A 144 7.24 0.19 -3.65
CA ASP A 144 7.15 0.69 -5.02
C ASP A 144 8.36 0.22 -5.82
N VAL A 145 8.31 -1.05 -6.24
CA VAL A 145 9.40 -1.68 -6.98
C VAL A 145 9.61 -0.98 -8.31
N SER A 146 10.80 -0.44 -8.52
CA SER A 146 11.14 0.41 -9.65
C SER A 146 12.30 -0.16 -10.47
N SER A 147 12.13 -0.18 -11.80
CA SER A 147 13.22 -0.42 -12.73
C SER A 147 13.90 0.89 -13.08
N ARG A 148 15.11 1.09 -12.57
CA ARG A 148 15.87 2.33 -12.80
C ARG A 148 16.24 2.54 -14.26
N ASP A 149 16.46 1.44 -14.99
CA ASP A 149 16.76 1.49 -16.42
C ASP A 149 15.65 2.21 -17.20
N LEU A 150 14.39 1.84 -16.91
CA LEU A 150 13.23 2.46 -17.56
C LEU A 150 12.98 3.86 -17.02
N GLN A 151 13.02 4.03 -15.71
CA GLN A 151 12.75 5.33 -15.08
C GLN A 151 13.65 6.44 -15.64
N PHE A 152 14.96 6.17 -15.74
CA PHE A 152 15.89 7.17 -16.25
C PHE A 152 15.79 7.35 -17.77
N SER A 153 15.45 6.31 -18.53
CA SER A 153 15.25 6.41 -19.98
C SER A 153 14.05 7.29 -20.34
N ASP A 154 13.01 7.23 -19.52
CA ASP A 154 11.78 8.02 -19.71
C ASP A 154 11.86 9.43 -19.12
N GLY A 155 12.98 9.77 -18.48
CA GLY A 155 13.22 11.11 -17.93
C GLY A 155 12.48 11.44 -16.64
N GLN A 156 12.07 10.41 -15.90
CA GLN A 156 11.32 10.54 -14.65
C GLN A 156 12.22 10.46 -13.41
#